data_8fca4aa081cce953ad0325ad3b98fc26
#
_entry.id   8fca4aa081cce953ad0325ad3b98fc26
#
_cell.length_a   1.000
_cell.length_b   1.000
_cell.length_c   1.000
_cell.angle_alpha   90.00
_cell.angle_beta   90.00
_cell.angle_gamma   90.00
#
_symmetry.space_group_name_H-M   'P 1'
#
loop_
_entity.id
_entity.type
_entity.pdbx_description
1 polymer ?
#
loop_
_entity_poly.entity_id
_entity_poly.type
_entity_poly.pdbx_seq_one_letter_code
_entity_poly.pdbx_strand_id
1 'polypeptide(L)'
;MSSHKLYFKITNEKENHNGFQYNDGLNVLKEKFNDDPTASCVAGGFYFTNSENIFEFLDHGIYLREITLPTDDPDFKMVQDKNNKWRANKIILGKKYNLNNISTFEFLISNGANIHADSDYAIRWASINGHSEVIQFLISNGADIHANNDFAIRWASIKGHLEVVQHLISKGADIHTDNDYAIRWASKNGHLEIVKFLVSSGANIYANDNCAIKWASGNGHSEVVQFLISKGADIHADNDFAIRWASIIESMCE
;
A
#
# COMPACT_ATOMS: atom_id res chain seq x y z
N MET A 1 -6.71 35.09 -7.17
CA MET A 1 -5.35 34.56 -7.35
C MET A 1 -5.48 33.23 -8.07
N SER A 2 -4.92 33.07 -9.26
CA SER A 2 -4.92 31.80 -9.99
C SER A 2 -4.07 30.81 -9.16
N SER A 3 -4.70 29.79 -8.57
CA SER A 3 -3.95 28.74 -7.91
C SER A 3 -3.13 28.03 -8.99
N HIS A 4 -1.82 28.17 -8.96
CA HIS A 4 -0.95 27.39 -9.83
C HIS A 4 -1.19 25.91 -9.54
N LYS A 5 -1.81 25.23 -10.49
CA LYS A 5 -2.08 23.79 -10.37
C LYS A 5 -0.76 23.05 -10.38
N LEU A 6 -0.43 22.40 -9.26
CA LEU A 6 0.77 21.59 -9.15
C LEU A 6 0.53 20.22 -9.79
N TYR A 7 1.50 19.77 -10.57
CA TYR A 7 1.48 18.46 -11.18
C TYR A 7 2.62 17.59 -10.69
N PHE A 8 2.37 16.30 -10.62
CA PHE A 8 3.29 15.33 -10.08
C PHE A 8 3.32 14.04 -10.89
N LYS A 9 4.45 13.38 -10.83
CA LYS A 9 4.65 12.03 -11.33
C LYS A 9 5.31 11.19 -10.24
N ILE A 10 4.85 9.96 -10.07
CA ILE A 10 5.55 8.98 -9.24
C ILE A 10 6.46 8.15 -10.14
N THR A 11 7.69 7.97 -9.70
CA THR A 11 8.73 7.20 -10.41
C THR A 11 9.31 6.12 -9.52
N ASN A 12 9.75 5.01 -10.12
CA ASN A 12 10.46 3.95 -9.43
C ASN A 12 11.91 4.39 -9.08
N GLU A 13 12.63 3.55 -8.36
CA GLU A 13 14.00 3.83 -7.90
C GLU A 13 14.96 4.19 -9.04
N LYS A 14 14.83 3.54 -10.18
CA LYS A 14 15.67 3.78 -11.37
C LYS A 14 15.18 4.95 -12.23
N GLU A 15 14.06 5.57 -11.87
CA GLU A 15 13.38 6.61 -12.67
C GLU A 15 13.20 6.18 -14.13
N ASN A 16 12.82 4.92 -14.33
CA ASN A 16 12.54 4.33 -15.65
C ASN A 16 11.10 3.81 -15.69
N HIS A 17 10.41 4.06 -16.82
CA HIS A 17 9.07 3.53 -17.04
C HIS A 17 8.89 3.17 -18.52
N ASN A 18 8.48 1.94 -18.79
CA ASN A 18 8.26 1.42 -20.14
C ASN A 18 9.46 1.66 -21.09
N GLY A 19 10.68 1.47 -20.57
CA GLY A 19 11.91 1.65 -21.35
C GLY A 19 12.36 3.11 -21.52
N PHE A 20 11.59 4.09 -21.03
CA PHE A 20 12.00 5.48 -21.01
C PHE A 20 12.72 5.82 -19.70
N GLN A 21 13.96 6.33 -19.82
CA GLN A 21 14.74 6.85 -18.70
C GLN A 21 14.41 8.32 -18.48
N TYR A 22 13.89 8.65 -17.30
CA TYR A 22 13.64 10.03 -16.89
C TYR A 22 14.91 10.70 -16.39
N ASN A 23 15.07 11.97 -16.71
CA ASN A 23 16.16 12.82 -16.24
C ASN A 23 15.60 14.13 -15.65
N ASP A 24 16.40 14.78 -14.80
CA ASP A 24 16.06 16.13 -14.34
C ASP A 24 15.95 17.09 -15.51
N GLY A 25 15.00 18.01 -15.42
CA GLY A 25 14.72 18.95 -16.49
C GLY A 25 13.82 18.39 -17.58
N LEU A 26 14.05 18.82 -18.83
CA LEU A 26 13.16 18.52 -19.96
C LEU A 26 13.28 17.06 -20.42
N ASN A 27 12.14 16.38 -20.43
CA ASN A 27 11.97 15.05 -21.01
C ASN A 27 11.04 15.18 -22.22
N VAL A 28 11.48 14.66 -23.38
CA VAL A 28 10.77 14.71 -24.65
C VAL A 28 10.46 13.30 -25.13
N LEU A 29 9.23 13.06 -25.51
CA LEU A 29 8.77 11.78 -26.04
C LEU A 29 9.48 11.52 -27.39
N LYS A 30 10.04 10.32 -27.54
CA LYS A 30 10.75 9.92 -28.77
C LYS A 30 9.83 9.28 -29.83
N GLU A 31 8.68 8.81 -29.39
CA GLU A 31 7.65 8.20 -30.22
C GLU A 31 6.49 9.16 -30.51
N LYS A 32 5.57 8.76 -31.38
CA LYS A 32 4.39 9.55 -31.69
C LYS A 32 3.53 9.74 -30.45
N PHE A 33 3.17 11.00 -30.16
CA PHE A 33 2.24 11.32 -29.08
C PHE A 33 0.84 10.76 -29.37
N ASN A 34 0.27 10.08 -28.39
CA ASN A 34 -1.11 9.61 -28.45
C ASN A 34 -2.02 10.62 -27.78
N ASP A 35 -2.80 11.33 -28.56
CA ASP A 35 -3.74 12.38 -28.13
C ASP A 35 -5.20 11.90 -27.99
N ASP A 36 -5.46 10.59 -28.10
CA ASP A 36 -6.80 10.02 -27.92
C ASP A 36 -7.23 10.05 -26.44
N PRO A 37 -8.19 10.91 -26.03
CA PRO A 37 -8.62 11.04 -24.65
C PRO A 37 -9.35 9.80 -24.12
N THR A 38 -9.77 8.90 -25.01
CA THR A 38 -10.48 7.66 -24.64
C THR A 38 -9.54 6.53 -24.32
N ALA A 39 -8.29 6.59 -24.80
CA ALA A 39 -7.27 5.61 -24.52
C ALA A 39 -6.61 5.86 -23.15
N SER A 40 -6.55 4.87 -22.27
CA SER A 40 -5.91 4.97 -20.96
C SER A 40 -4.82 3.92 -20.80
N CYS A 41 -3.74 4.28 -20.10
CA CYS A 41 -2.59 3.39 -19.86
C CYS A 41 -1.94 2.83 -21.14
N VAL A 42 -1.90 3.62 -22.21
CA VAL A 42 -1.30 3.28 -23.50
C VAL A 42 0.06 3.96 -23.70
N ALA A 43 0.86 3.43 -24.62
CA ALA A 43 2.10 4.07 -25.06
C ALA A 43 1.82 5.43 -25.74
N GLY A 44 2.86 6.27 -25.85
CA GLY A 44 2.79 7.56 -26.56
C GLY A 44 2.44 8.73 -25.65
N GLY A 45 2.97 8.77 -24.42
CA GLY A 45 2.86 9.95 -23.54
C GLY A 45 3.45 9.74 -22.16
N PHE A 46 3.86 10.84 -21.54
CA PHE A 46 4.28 10.89 -20.15
C PHE A 46 3.08 11.13 -19.25
N TYR A 47 2.73 10.13 -18.43
CA TYR A 47 1.61 10.22 -17.49
C TYR A 47 2.01 10.97 -16.22
N PHE A 48 1.10 11.84 -15.76
CA PHE A 48 1.21 12.60 -14.52
C PHE A 48 -0.18 12.96 -13.99
N THR A 49 -0.27 13.45 -12.76
CA THR A 49 -1.51 13.86 -12.12
C THR A 49 -1.33 15.20 -11.38
N ASN A 50 -2.40 15.76 -10.85
CA ASN A 50 -2.34 16.96 -10.01
C ASN A 50 -2.21 16.57 -8.52
N SER A 51 -2.00 17.58 -7.65
CA SER A 51 -1.91 17.38 -6.21
C SER A 51 -3.15 16.67 -5.63
N GLU A 52 -4.34 17.05 -6.04
CA GLU A 52 -5.60 16.51 -5.52
C GLU A 52 -5.71 14.98 -5.64
N ASN A 53 -5.25 14.43 -6.76
CA ASN A 53 -5.42 13.01 -7.09
C ASN A 53 -4.15 12.18 -6.90
N ILE A 54 -3.04 12.77 -6.42
CA ILE A 54 -1.74 12.07 -6.36
C ILE A 54 -1.76 10.80 -5.52
N PHE A 55 -2.58 10.74 -4.48
CA PHE A 55 -2.67 9.57 -3.62
C PHE A 55 -3.28 8.35 -4.30
N GLU A 56 -3.97 8.48 -5.42
CA GLU A 56 -4.46 7.35 -6.22
C GLU A 56 -3.33 6.57 -6.93
N PHE A 57 -2.09 7.10 -6.94
CA PHE A 57 -0.99 6.59 -7.76
C PHE A 57 0.26 6.18 -6.96
N LEU A 58 0.17 6.04 -5.63
CA LEU A 58 1.32 5.79 -4.75
C LEU A 58 2.07 4.48 -5.03
N ASP A 59 1.45 3.49 -5.64
CA ASP A 59 2.03 2.19 -5.98
C ASP A 59 2.93 2.20 -7.23
N HIS A 60 3.01 3.35 -7.94
CA HIS A 60 3.83 3.47 -9.16
C HIS A 60 5.32 3.67 -8.89
N GLY A 61 5.74 3.82 -7.63
CA GLY A 61 7.15 3.96 -7.28
C GLY A 61 7.40 4.53 -5.90
N ILE A 62 8.63 4.96 -5.68
CA ILE A 62 9.11 5.46 -4.39
C ILE A 62 9.46 6.95 -4.40
N TYR A 63 9.52 7.57 -5.57
CA TYR A 63 9.83 9.00 -5.70
C TYR A 63 8.65 9.77 -6.28
N LEU A 64 8.29 10.86 -5.61
CA LEU A 64 7.43 11.90 -6.13
C LEU A 64 8.28 12.94 -6.86
N ARG A 65 7.90 13.27 -8.10
CA ARG A 65 8.56 14.30 -8.93
C ARG A 65 7.59 15.43 -9.21
N GLU A 66 8.02 16.67 -8.93
CA GLU A 66 7.30 17.84 -9.43
C GLU A 66 7.36 17.88 -10.96
N ILE A 67 6.27 18.32 -11.58
CA ILE A 67 6.15 18.48 -13.02
C ILE A 67 5.88 19.94 -13.33
N THR A 68 6.70 20.52 -14.19
CA THR A 68 6.40 21.77 -14.90
C THR A 68 6.06 21.44 -16.36
N LEU A 69 4.99 22.02 -16.85
CA LEU A 69 4.55 21.86 -18.24
C LEU A 69 5.14 22.97 -19.10
N PRO A 70 5.84 22.65 -20.21
CA PRO A 70 6.45 23.65 -21.09
C PRO A 70 5.38 24.27 -22.02
N THR A 71 4.43 25.02 -21.44
CA THR A 71 3.27 25.56 -22.15
C THR A 71 3.63 26.62 -23.19
N ASP A 72 4.82 27.24 -23.09
CA ASP A 72 5.34 28.22 -24.04
C ASP A 72 5.98 27.55 -25.28
N ASP A 73 6.19 26.22 -25.24
CA ASP A 73 6.72 25.48 -26.39
C ASP A 73 5.58 25.20 -27.40
N PRO A 74 5.70 25.67 -28.64
CA PRO A 74 4.63 25.52 -29.66
C PRO A 74 4.33 24.06 -30.02
N ASP A 75 5.28 23.15 -29.80
CA ASP A 75 5.11 21.72 -30.05
C ASP A 75 4.60 20.97 -28.84
N PHE A 76 4.34 21.63 -27.72
CA PHE A 76 3.79 21.00 -26.51
C PHE A 76 2.37 20.52 -26.78
N LYS A 77 2.13 19.24 -26.40
CA LYS A 77 0.81 18.61 -26.48
C LYS A 77 0.49 17.90 -25.18
N MET A 78 -0.75 18.04 -24.75
CA MET A 78 -1.26 17.39 -23.54
C MET A 78 -2.70 16.96 -23.75
N VAL A 79 -3.10 15.84 -23.16
CA VAL A 79 -4.48 15.36 -23.12
C VAL A 79 -4.82 14.87 -21.73
N GLN A 80 -6.05 15.12 -21.29
CA GLN A 80 -6.58 14.55 -20.05
C GLN A 80 -7.10 13.14 -20.32
N ASP A 81 -6.67 12.20 -19.52
CA ASP A 81 -7.15 10.83 -19.49
C ASP A 81 -8.37 10.71 -18.54
N LYS A 82 -9.14 9.64 -18.65
CA LYS A 82 -10.38 9.41 -17.87
C LYS A 82 -10.16 9.22 -16.37
N ASN A 83 -8.95 8.88 -15.93
CA ASN A 83 -8.67 8.45 -14.55
C ASN A 83 -7.84 9.50 -13.79
N ASN A 84 -8.32 10.73 -13.66
CA ASN A 84 -7.69 11.80 -12.89
C ASN A 84 -6.21 12.04 -13.20
N LYS A 85 -5.80 11.73 -14.43
CA LYS A 85 -4.42 11.89 -14.88
C LYS A 85 -4.37 12.55 -16.27
N TRP A 86 -3.19 13.00 -16.60
CA TRP A 86 -2.87 13.61 -17.90
C TRP A 86 -1.69 12.87 -18.51
N ARG A 87 -1.56 12.99 -19.80
CA ARG A 87 -0.34 12.64 -20.50
C ARG A 87 0.08 13.75 -21.43
N ALA A 88 1.39 13.92 -21.58
CA ALA A 88 1.97 14.92 -22.46
C ALA A 88 3.14 14.34 -23.27
N ASN A 89 3.48 15.02 -24.36
CA ASN A 89 4.65 14.68 -25.16
C ASN A 89 5.96 15.25 -24.60
N LYS A 90 5.87 16.25 -23.71
CA LYS A 90 7.00 16.90 -23.04
C LYS A 90 6.64 17.19 -21.59
N ILE A 91 7.56 16.95 -20.66
CA ILE A 91 7.45 17.33 -19.26
C ILE A 91 8.81 17.78 -18.73
N ILE A 92 8.82 18.71 -17.79
CA ILE A 92 10.02 19.13 -17.08
C ILE A 92 9.95 18.54 -15.68
N LEU A 93 10.86 17.62 -15.35
CA LEU A 93 10.99 17.06 -14.01
C LEU A 93 11.79 17.99 -13.12
N GLY A 94 11.14 18.44 -12.05
CA GLY A 94 11.70 19.28 -11.00
C GLY A 94 12.14 18.47 -9.79
N LYS A 95 11.83 19.03 -8.62
CA LYS A 95 12.25 18.49 -7.32
C LYS A 95 11.77 17.05 -7.12
N LYS A 96 12.62 16.29 -6.44
CA LYS A 96 12.39 14.88 -6.08
C LYS A 96 12.17 14.75 -4.58
N TYR A 97 11.14 14.01 -4.19
CA TYR A 97 10.82 13.69 -2.80
C TYR A 97 10.73 12.17 -2.65
N ASN A 98 11.07 11.67 -1.47
CA ASN A 98 10.94 10.25 -1.17
C ASN A 98 9.59 9.99 -0.47
N LEU A 99 8.79 9.06 -1.01
CA LEU A 99 7.49 8.68 -0.45
C LEU A 99 7.60 7.94 0.91
N ASN A 100 8.80 7.52 1.31
CA ASN A 100 9.01 6.95 2.65
C ASN A 100 9.10 8.03 3.74
N ASN A 101 9.20 9.32 3.36
CA ASN A 101 9.37 10.41 4.30
C ASN A 101 8.04 11.12 4.58
N ILE A 102 7.72 11.29 5.84
CA ILE A 102 6.54 12.04 6.31
C ILE A 102 6.45 13.43 5.68
N SER A 103 7.59 14.13 5.52
CA SER A 103 7.64 15.48 4.94
C SER A 103 7.09 15.55 3.50
N THR A 104 7.10 14.43 2.77
CA THR A 104 6.48 14.34 1.45
C THR A 104 4.95 14.40 1.55
N PHE A 105 4.37 13.72 2.55
CA PHE A 105 2.93 13.74 2.79
C PHE A 105 2.46 15.08 3.37
N GLU A 106 3.25 15.69 4.27
CA GLU A 106 3.03 17.05 4.76
C GLU A 106 2.96 18.04 3.59
N PHE A 107 3.95 17.98 2.68
CA PHE A 107 3.99 18.80 1.49
C PHE A 107 2.76 18.55 0.58
N LEU A 108 2.40 17.31 0.32
CA LEU A 108 1.27 16.97 -0.54
C LEU A 108 -0.06 17.46 0.03
N ILE A 109 -0.33 17.22 1.32
CA ILE A 109 -1.58 17.64 1.97
C ILE A 109 -1.64 19.17 2.05
N SER A 110 -0.55 19.87 2.38
CA SER A 110 -0.51 21.34 2.37
C SER A 110 -0.74 21.96 1.00
N ASN A 111 -0.53 21.18 -0.07
CA ASN A 111 -0.79 21.57 -1.46
C ASN A 111 -2.07 20.96 -2.05
N GLY A 112 -3.00 20.53 -1.20
CA GLY A 112 -4.35 20.14 -1.59
C GLY A 112 -4.52 18.69 -2.03
N ALA A 113 -3.61 17.79 -1.65
CA ALA A 113 -3.83 16.36 -1.87
C ALA A 113 -5.04 15.88 -1.06
N ASN A 114 -5.94 15.15 -1.73
CA ASN A 114 -7.13 14.62 -1.10
C ASN A 114 -6.82 13.35 -0.30
N ILE A 115 -6.85 13.45 1.02
CA ILE A 115 -6.54 12.33 1.92
C ILE A 115 -7.50 11.15 1.73
N HIS A 116 -8.73 11.41 1.31
CA HIS A 116 -9.78 10.42 1.08
C HIS A 116 -9.83 9.87 -0.35
N ALA A 117 -8.86 10.27 -1.22
CA ALA A 117 -8.79 9.78 -2.59
C ALA A 117 -8.77 8.25 -2.63
N ASP A 118 -9.54 7.66 -3.54
CA ASP A 118 -9.68 6.21 -3.73
C ASP A 118 -9.90 5.44 -2.40
N SER A 119 -10.91 5.87 -1.62
CA SER A 119 -11.22 5.26 -0.31
C SER A 119 -10.00 5.19 0.62
N ASP A 120 -9.41 6.36 0.87
CA ASP A 120 -8.24 6.51 1.75
C ASP A 120 -7.04 5.64 1.32
N TYR A 121 -6.73 5.64 0.02
CA TYR A 121 -5.65 4.81 -0.51
C TYR A 121 -4.30 5.08 0.15
N ALA A 122 -4.03 6.32 0.56
CA ALA A 122 -2.77 6.69 1.20
C ALA A 122 -2.49 5.89 2.48
N ILE A 123 -3.47 5.76 3.39
CA ILE A 123 -3.30 4.97 4.63
C ILE A 123 -3.22 3.47 4.33
N ARG A 124 -3.97 2.99 3.34
CA ARG A 124 -3.90 1.59 2.89
C ARG A 124 -2.52 1.25 2.33
N TRP A 125 -1.98 2.10 1.46
CA TRP A 125 -0.63 1.98 0.90
C TRP A 125 0.45 2.04 1.99
N ALA A 126 0.38 3.00 2.91
CA ALA A 126 1.32 3.14 4.01
C ALA A 126 1.31 1.91 4.93
N SER A 127 0.14 1.27 5.12
CA SER A 127 -0.02 0.07 5.94
C SER A 127 0.59 -1.18 5.29
N ILE A 128 0.47 -1.32 3.96
CA ILE A 128 1.13 -2.41 3.21
C ILE A 128 2.66 -2.30 3.31
N ASN A 129 3.18 -1.05 3.31
CA ASN A 129 4.62 -0.78 3.24
C ASN A 129 5.27 -0.55 4.63
N GLY A 130 4.49 -0.56 5.71
CA GLY A 130 5.02 -0.44 7.07
C GLY A 130 5.47 0.97 7.46
N HIS A 131 4.94 2.01 6.82
CA HIS A 131 5.32 3.40 7.07
C HIS A 131 4.59 3.98 8.28
N SER A 132 5.00 3.60 9.50
CA SER A 132 4.30 3.93 10.75
C SER A 132 4.15 5.44 10.99
N GLU A 133 5.17 6.24 10.74
CA GLU A 133 5.12 7.71 10.88
C GLU A 133 4.12 8.34 9.90
N VAL A 134 4.10 7.86 8.65
CA VAL A 134 3.14 8.32 7.63
C VAL A 134 1.72 7.99 8.06
N ILE A 135 1.47 6.79 8.59
CA ILE A 135 0.15 6.38 9.09
C ILE A 135 -0.31 7.28 10.23
N GLN A 136 0.56 7.56 11.20
CA GLN A 136 0.26 8.46 12.32
C GLN A 136 -0.13 9.85 11.82
N PHE A 137 0.62 10.37 10.85
CA PHE A 137 0.34 11.66 10.23
C PHE A 137 -0.99 11.65 9.47
N LEU A 138 -1.25 10.64 8.64
CA LEU A 138 -2.50 10.52 7.88
C LEU A 138 -3.72 10.45 8.80
N ILE A 139 -3.66 9.64 9.87
CA ILE A 139 -4.76 9.55 10.86
C ILE A 139 -4.97 10.90 11.55
N SER A 140 -3.90 11.61 11.93
CA SER A 140 -4.01 12.94 12.57
C SER A 140 -4.61 14.01 11.64
N ASN A 141 -4.55 13.77 10.33
CA ASN A 141 -5.16 14.63 9.30
C ASN A 141 -6.51 14.10 8.79
N GLY A 142 -7.11 13.10 9.46
CA GLY A 142 -8.48 12.66 9.20
C GLY A 142 -8.63 11.46 8.28
N ALA A 143 -7.55 10.74 7.94
CA ALA A 143 -7.68 9.49 7.19
C ALA A 143 -8.56 8.47 7.93
N ASP A 144 -9.44 7.81 7.20
CA ASP A 144 -10.33 6.79 7.74
C ASP A 144 -9.60 5.45 7.95
N ILE A 145 -9.40 5.08 9.22
CA ILE A 145 -8.75 3.81 9.58
C ILE A 145 -9.61 2.59 9.21
N HIS A 146 -10.94 2.77 9.07
CA HIS A 146 -11.89 1.72 8.71
C HIS A 146 -12.11 1.58 7.20
N ALA A 147 -11.45 2.43 6.41
CA ALA A 147 -11.58 2.41 4.96
C ALA A 147 -11.38 0.99 4.38
N ASN A 148 -12.28 0.61 3.48
CA ASN A 148 -12.24 -0.69 2.80
C ASN A 148 -12.27 -1.89 3.79
N ASN A 149 -13.12 -1.80 4.79
CA ASN A 149 -13.32 -2.87 5.78
C ASN A 149 -12.02 -3.14 6.58
N ASP A 150 -11.52 -2.10 7.24
CA ASP A 150 -10.26 -2.14 8.03
C ASP A 150 -9.07 -2.72 7.24
N PHE A 151 -8.97 -2.36 5.96
CA PHE A 151 -7.90 -2.81 5.08
C PHE A 151 -6.51 -2.58 5.69
N ALA A 152 -6.31 -1.45 6.35
CA ALA A 152 -5.02 -1.05 6.91
C ALA A 152 -4.48 -2.10 7.90
N ILE A 153 -5.27 -2.48 8.92
CA ILE A 153 -4.83 -3.46 9.93
C ILE A 153 -4.70 -4.86 9.34
N ARG A 154 -5.59 -5.23 8.42
CA ARG A 154 -5.52 -6.55 7.76
C ARG A 154 -4.21 -6.72 7.01
N TRP A 155 -3.82 -5.75 6.19
CA TRP A 155 -2.60 -5.83 5.38
C TRP A 155 -1.32 -5.60 6.18
N ALA A 156 -1.33 -4.70 7.17
CA ALA A 156 -0.20 -4.58 8.09
C ALA A 156 0.09 -5.91 8.80
N SER A 157 -0.96 -6.64 9.19
CA SER A 157 -0.82 -7.96 9.82
C SER A 157 -0.30 -9.02 8.86
N ILE A 158 -0.74 -9.01 7.58
CA ILE A 158 -0.21 -9.90 6.52
C ILE A 158 1.29 -9.66 6.31
N LYS A 159 1.70 -8.39 6.29
CA LYS A 159 3.06 -7.97 5.94
C LYS A 159 4.05 -7.99 7.12
N GLY A 160 3.59 -8.21 8.33
CA GLY A 160 4.46 -8.31 9.49
C GLY A 160 4.82 -6.96 10.14
N HIS A 161 4.04 -5.91 9.90
CA HIS A 161 4.33 -4.57 10.39
C HIS A 161 3.74 -4.33 11.79
N LEU A 162 4.40 -4.88 12.83
CA LEU A 162 3.91 -4.86 14.21
C LEU A 162 3.59 -3.45 14.72
N GLU A 163 4.48 -2.48 14.53
CA GLU A 163 4.29 -1.10 14.98
C GLU A 163 3.02 -0.47 14.38
N VAL A 164 2.78 -0.73 13.09
CA VAL A 164 1.58 -0.29 12.39
C VAL A 164 0.33 -0.92 12.98
N VAL A 165 0.35 -2.25 13.21
CA VAL A 165 -0.78 -2.98 13.84
C VAL A 165 -1.09 -2.40 15.22
N GLN A 166 -0.06 -2.20 16.06
CA GLN A 166 -0.20 -1.61 17.39
C GLN A 166 -0.82 -0.21 17.33
N HIS A 167 -0.33 0.62 16.43
CA HIS A 167 -0.85 1.98 16.28
C HIS A 167 -2.31 1.99 15.81
N LEU A 168 -2.65 1.22 14.78
CA LEU A 168 -4.01 1.13 14.26
C LEU A 168 -5.01 0.65 15.33
N ILE A 169 -4.66 -0.39 16.12
CA ILE A 169 -5.50 -0.85 17.22
C ILE A 169 -5.67 0.24 18.29
N SER A 170 -4.59 0.96 18.63
CA SER A 170 -4.67 2.07 19.58
C SER A 170 -5.60 3.21 19.13
N LYS A 171 -5.86 3.29 17.82
CA LYS A 171 -6.77 4.27 17.19
C LYS A 171 -8.15 3.71 16.92
N GLY A 172 -8.42 2.44 17.30
CA GLY A 172 -9.74 1.83 17.21
C GLY A 172 -10.00 0.98 15.97
N ALA A 173 -8.98 0.58 15.22
CA ALA A 173 -9.16 -0.38 14.14
C ALA A 173 -9.80 -1.68 14.64
N ASP A 174 -10.77 -2.22 13.89
CA ASP A 174 -11.51 -3.41 14.28
C ASP A 174 -10.67 -4.68 14.00
N ILE A 175 -10.23 -5.34 15.07
CA ILE A 175 -9.47 -6.59 15.01
C ILE A 175 -10.31 -7.78 14.55
N HIS A 176 -11.65 -7.69 14.67
CA HIS A 176 -12.59 -8.77 14.34
C HIS A 176 -13.07 -8.72 12.90
N THR A 177 -12.72 -7.66 12.17
CA THR A 177 -13.09 -7.51 10.76
C THR A 177 -12.80 -8.78 9.96
N ASP A 178 -13.77 -9.18 9.13
CA ASP A 178 -13.69 -10.34 8.23
C ASP A 178 -13.29 -11.64 8.98
N ASN A 179 -14.01 -11.91 10.09
CA ASN A 179 -13.77 -13.08 10.95
C ASN A 179 -12.30 -13.15 11.43
N ASP A 180 -11.84 -12.09 12.11
CA ASP A 180 -10.49 -12.01 12.65
C ASP A 180 -9.39 -12.25 11.58
N TYR A 181 -9.56 -11.63 10.41
CA TYR A 181 -8.66 -11.77 9.27
C TYR A 181 -7.20 -11.51 9.66
N ALA A 182 -6.96 -10.50 10.49
CA ALA A 182 -5.62 -10.08 10.91
C ALA A 182 -4.84 -11.22 11.56
N ILE A 183 -5.41 -11.90 12.58
CA ILE A 183 -4.72 -13.00 13.27
C ILE A 183 -4.57 -14.23 12.39
N ARG A 184 -5.56 -14.55 11.56
CA ARG A 184 -5.48 -15.71 10.67
C ARG A 184 -4.31 -15.59 9.69
N TRP A 185 -4.16 -14.42 9.06
CA TRP A 185 -3.09 -14.19 8.09
C TRP A 185 -1.73 -13.90 8.73
N ALA A 186 -1.67 -13.24 9.89
CA ALA A 186 -0.44 -13.13 10.66
C ALA A 186 0.10 -14.52 11.04
N SER A 187 -0.80 -15.43 11.44
CA SER A 187 -0.44 -16.82 11.75
C SER A 187 0.03 -17.58 10.52
N LYS A 188 -0.66 -17.42 9.37
CA LYS A 188 -0.27 -18.01 8.09
C LYS A 188 1.15 -17.62 7.66
N ASN A 189 1.55 -16.39 7.95
CA ASN A 189 2.82 -15.82 7.52
C ASN A 189 3.91 -15.88 8.62
N GLY A 190 3.62 -16.47 9.77
CA GLY A 190 4.60 -16.68 10.85
C GLY A 190 4.94 -15.44 11.65
N HIS A 191 4.10 -14.41 11.64
CA HIS A 191 4.36 -13.16 12.37
C HIS A 191 4.02 -13.28 13.86
N LEU A 192 4.84 -14.02 14.60
CA LEU A 192 4.60 -14.41 16.01
C LEU A 192 4.25 -13.21 16.89
N GLU A 193 4.99 -12.12 16.82
CA GLU A 193 4.79 -10.97 17.71
C GLU A 193 3.45 -10.26 17.39
N ILE A 194 3.02 -10.25 16.14
CA ILE A 194 1.69 -9.75 15.77
C ILE A 194 0.60 -10.69 16.30
N VAL A 195 0.79 -12.00 16.17
CA VAL A 195 -0.16 -12.99 16.71
C VAL A 195 -0.30 -12.84 18.23
N LYS A 196 0.81 -12.70 18.95
CA LYS A 196 0.82 -12.45 20.41
C LYS A 196 0.04 -11.17 20.76
N PHE A 197 0.32 -10.10 20.03
CA PHE A 197 -0.30 -8.80 20.27
C PHE A 197 -1.81 -8.84 19.97
N LEU A 198 -2.22 -9.42 18.84
CA LEU A 198 -3.64 -9.57 18.48
C LEU A 198 -4.40 -10.41 19.50
N VAL A 199 -3.82 -11.54 19.98
CA VAL A 199 -4.43 -12.36 21.04
C VAL A 199 -4.59 -11.55 22.32
N SER A 200 -3.56 -10.79 22.74
CA SER A 200 -3.66 -9.93 23.92
C SER A 200 -4.68 -8.80 23.79
N SER A 201 -4.98 -8.40 22.55
CA SER A 201 -5.99 -7.40 22.18
C SER A 201 -7.40 -8.01 22.03
N GLY A 202 -7.57 -9.33 22.20
CA GLY A 202 -8.86 -10.02 22.19
C GLY A 202 -9.22 -10.71 20.88
N ALA A 203 -8.31 -10.85 19.91
CA ALA A 203 -8.58 -11.57 18.67
C ALA A 203 -9.00 -13.03 18.94
N ASN A 204 -9.98 -13.51 18.18
CA ASN A 204 -10.50 -14.86 18.32
C ASN A 204 -9.61 -15.88 17.60
N ILE A 205 -8.85 -16.67 18.36
CA ILE A 205 -7.95 -17.71 17.84
C ILE A 205 -8.69 -18.86 17.15
N TYR A 206 -9.99 -19.03 17.41
CA TYR A 206 -10.84 -20.08 16.84
C TYR A 206 -11.56 -19.63 15.56
N ALA A 207 -11.39 -18.36 15.15
CA ALA A 207 -12.09 -17.80 14.00
C ALA A 207 -11.90 -18.65 12.74
N ASN A 208 -13.00 -18.80 11.98
CA ASN A 208 -13.04 -19.54 10.73
C ASN A 208 -12.48 -20.96 10.88
N ASP A 209 -13.08 -21.73 11.81
CA ASP A 209 -12.73 -23.12 12.09
C ASP A 209 -11.26 -23.35 12.45
N ASN A 210 -10.73 -22.57 13.41
CA ASN A 210 -9.35 -22.66 13.85
C ASN A 210 -8.32 -22.37 12.72
N CYS A 211 -8.66 -21.51 11.79
CA CYS A 211 -7.82 -21.19 10.63
C CYS A 211 -6.41 -20.76 11.03
N ALA A 212 -6.27 -20.00 12.13
CA ALA A 212 -4.97 -19.50 12.59
C ALA A 212 -3.97 -20.63 12.82
N ILE A 213 -4.33 -21.63 13.63
CA ILE A 213 -3.43 -22.76 13.92
C ILE A 213 -3.25 -23.69 12.71
N LYS A 214 -4.31 -23.94 11.93
CA LYS A 214 -4.23 -24.76 10.71
C LYS A 214 -3.25 -24.16 9.70
N TRP A 215 -3.33 -22.87 9.44
CA TRP A 215 -2.44 -22.21 8.50
C TRP A 215 -1.01 -22.05 9.02
N ALA A 216 -0.83 -21.75 10.31
CA ALA A 216 0.49 -21.71 10.92
C ALA A 216 1.21 -23.05 10.79
N SER A 217 0.51 -24.15 11.11
CA SER A 217 1.04 -25.51 10.99
C SER A 217 1.34 -25.87 9.54
N GLY A 218 0.39 -25.63 8.62
CA GLY A 218 0.55 -25.91 7.20
C GLY A 218 1.66 -25.12 6.50
N ASN A 219 2.15 -24.03 7.10
CA ASN A 219 3.26 -23.23 6.59
C ASN A 219 4.55 -23.40 7.44
N GLY A 220 4.58 -24.33 8.42
CA GLY A 220 5.78 -24.65 9.19
C GLY A 220 6.14 -23.63 10.27
N HIS A 221 5.20 -22.79 10.70
CA HIS A 221 5.45 -21.74 11.71
C HIS A 221 5.31 -22.29 13.15
N SER A 222 6.25 -23.14 13.56
CA SER A 222 6.20 -23.88 14.83
C SER A 222 6.03 -23.02 16.06
N GLU A 223 6.67 -21.86 16.13
CA GLU A 223 6.55 -20.94 17.28
C GLU A 223 5.14 -20.35 17.39
N VAL A 224 4.51 -20.02 16.26
CA VAL A 224 3.11 -19.56 16.22
C VAL A 224 2.18 -20.68 16.66
N VAL A 225 2.41 -21.93 16.19
CA VAL A 225 1.61 -23.10 16.58
C VAL A 225 1.72 -23.33 18.08
N GLN A 226 2.94 -23.37 18.65
CA GLN A 226 3.16 -23.54 20.08
C GLN A 226 2.47 -22.46 20.91
N PHE A 227 2.58 -21.21 20.47
CA PHE A 227 1.90 -20.09 21.14
C PHE A 227 0.37 -20.26 21.11
N LEU A 228 -0.22 -20.56 19.94
CA LEU A 228 -1.67 -20.74 19.82
C LEU A 228 -2.18 -21.92 20.67
N ILE A 229 -1.43 -23.05 20.73
CA ILE A 229 -1.74 -24.18 21.63
C ILE A 229 -1.72 -23.70 23.09
N SER A 230 -0.71 -22.93 23.51
CA SER A 230 -0.63 -22.39 24.86
C SER A 230 -1.81 -21.47 25.23
N LYS A 231 -2.52 -20.96 24.23
CA LYS A 231 -3.74 -20.15 24.37
C LYS A 231 -5.03 -20.96 24.20
N GLY A 232 -4.92 -22.28 24.04
CA GLY A 232 -6.05 -23.20 23.98
C GLY A 232 -6.54 -23.52 22.57
N ALA A 233 -5.80 -23.16 21.51
CA ALA A 233 -6.17 -23.57 20.18
C ALA A 233 -6.17 -25.10 20.06
N ASP A 234 -7.22 -25.65 19.40
CA ASP A 234 -7.35 -27.09 19.21
C ASP A 234 -6.50 -27.58 18.03
N ILE A 235 -5.41 -28.27 18.35
CA ILE A 235 -4.52 -28.87 17.36
C ILE A 235 -5.19 -30.04 16.59
N HIS A 236 -6.23 -30.64 17.18
CA HIS A 236 -7.00 -31.75 16.59
C HIS A 236 -8.18 -31.29 15.73
N ALA A 237 -8.40 -29.97 15.63
CA ALA A 237 -9.46 -29.43 14.80
C ALA A 237 -9.37 -29.95 13.36
N ASP A 238 -10.52 -30.21 12.75
CA ASP A 238 -10.65 -30.65 11.35
C ASP A 238 -9.89 -31.98 11.06
N ASN A 239 -10.13 -32.99 11.91
CA ASN A 239 -9.52 -34.32 11.80
C ASN A 239 -7.98 -34.27 11.76
N ASP A 240 -7.39 -33.62 12.73
CA ASP A 240 -5.91 -33.49 12.89
C ASP A 240 -5.24 -32.77 11.71
N PHE A 241 -5.96 -31.86 11.04
CA PHE A 241 -5.43 -31.14 9.88
C PHE A 241 -4.06 -30.51 10.14
N ALA A 242 -3.91 -29.83 11.27
CA ALA A 242 -2.66 -29.16 11.64
C ALA A 242 -1.50 -30.17 11.81
N ILE A 243 -1.75 -31.32 12.45
CA ILE A 243 -0.77 -32.39 12.67
C ILE A 243 -0.36 -33.04 11.36
N ARG A 244 -1.35 -33.38 10.52
CA ARG A 244 -1.09 -34.04 9.23
C ARG A 244 -0.27 -33.18 8.28
N TRP A 245 -0.51 -31.85 8.25
CA TRP A 245 0.26 -30.93 7.42
C TRP A 245 1.68 -30.72 7.94
N ALA A 246 1.89 -30.63 9.26
CA ALA A 246 3.22 -30.54 9.85
C ALA A 246 4.10 -31.73 9.46
N SER A 247 3.55 -32.96 9.54
CA SER A 247 4.30 -34.19 9.18
C SER A 247 4.59 -34.29 7.67
N ILE A 248 3.73 -33.74 6.81
CA ILE A 248 3.99 -33.69 5.37
C ILE A 248 5.17 -32.74 5.05
N ILE A 249 5.24 -31.58 5.70
CA ILE A 249 6.32 -30.61 5.48
C ILE A 249 7.65 -31.21 5.94
N GLU A 250 7.71 -31.86 7.11
CA GLU A 250 8.92 -32.55 7.56
C GLU A 250 9.41 -33.60 6.56
N SER A 251 8.49 -34.40 5.99
CA SER A 251 8.84 -35.43 5.01
C SER A 251 9.25 -34.90 3.62
N MET A 252 8.97 -33.65 3.31
CA MET A 252 9.40 -32.99 2.05
C MET A 252 10.76 -32.29 2.17
N CYS A 253 11.27 -32.11 3.40
CA CYS A 253 12.57 -31.49 3.67
C CYS A 253 13.69 -32.52 3.88
N GLU A 254 13.38 -33.81 3.90
CA GLU A 254 14.33 -34.95 3.86
C GLU A 254 14.58 -35.40 2.41
#